data_fe3b57cf692e42ee6e0a1117a09b849e
#
_entry.id   fe3b57cf692e42ee6e0a1117a09b849e
#
_cell.length_a   1.000
_cell.length_b   1.000
_cell.length_c   1.000
_cell.angle_alpha   90.00
_cell.angle_beta   90.00
_cell.angle_gamma   90.00
#
_symmetry.space_group_name_H-M   'P 1'
#
loop_
_entity.id
_entity.type
_entity.pdbx_description
1 polymer ?
#
loop_
_entity_poly.entity_id
_entity_poly.type
_entity_poly.pdbx_seq_one_letter_code
_entity_poly.pdbx_strand_id
1 'polypeptide(L)'
;LENIKGIDFYSVDITDKDQLNNLVESLKSKKVNIDFLINNAGHLKNETFDKTSYESFKETYDVNVFGLAQITRLLLPIINKSGHVINISSIGGVNGSKKFPGLSVYSSSKAAVIALTEVLAEEFPNGPSFNVLALGAVQTKMLKEAFPEYVAQTNPNEMASYILDFALNGGKLFNGKL
;
A
#
# COMPACT_ATOMS: atom_id res chain seq x y z
N LEU A 1 -4.83 14.97 -14.42
CA LEU A 1 -5.66 14.56 -13.26
C LEU A 1 -6.21 15.78 -12.46
N GLU A 2 -5.65 16.97 -12.63
CA GLU A 2 -5.89 18.15 -11.76
C GLU A 2 -7.30 18.79 -11.85
N ASN A 3 -8.22 18.27 -12.67
CA ASN A 3 -9.54 18.89 -12.91
C ASN A 3 -10.75 17.95 -12.72
N ILE A 4 -10.63 16.91 -11.88
CA ILE A 4 -11.79 16.07 -11.58
C ILE A 4 -12.54 16.71 -10.41
N LYS A 5 -13.78 17.12 -10.63
CA LYS A 5 -14.62 17.75 -9.59
C LYS A 5 -14.77 16.83 -8.37
N GLY A 6 -14.46 17.37 -7.19
CA GLY A 6 -14.57 16.64 -5.93
C GLY A 6 -13.33 15.79 -5.58
N ILE A 7 -12.22 15.95 -6.31
CA ILE A 7 -10.96 15.30 -6.01
C ILE A 7 -9.88 16.35 -5.76
N ASP A 8 -9.24 16.27 -4.61
CA ASP A 8 -8.03 17.06 -4.29
C ASP A 8 -6.79 16.22 -4.62
N PHE A 9 -5.81 16.84 -5.26
CA PHE A 9 -4.53 16.21 -5.61
C PHE A 9 -3.39 16.81 -4.80
N TYR A 10 -2.56 15.94 -4.25
CA TYR A 10 -1.34 16.30 -3.55
C TYR A 10 -0.18 15.49 -4.13
N SER A 11 0.87 16.18 -4.60
CA SER A 11 2.12 15.52 -4.98
C SER A 11 2.97 15.36 -3.73
N VAL A 12 3.15 14.12 -3.27
CA VAL A 12 3.84 13.82 -2.02
C VAL A 12 4.73 12.59 -2.21
N ASP A 13 5.98 12.72 -1.84
CA ASP A 13 6.87 11.57 -1.64
C ASP A 13 6.64 11.00 -0.24
N ILE A 14 6.15 9.77 -0.15
CA ILE A 14 5.85 9.12 1.13
C ILE A 14 7.11 8.77 1.95
N THR A 15 8.30 8.90 1.37
CA THR A 15 9.58 8.74 2.07
C THR A 15 10.07 10.06 2.67
N ASP A 16 9.49 11.18 2.27
CA ASP A 16 9.83 12.53 2.75
C ASP A 16 8.92 12.92 3.94
N LYS A 17 9.54 12.98 5.10
CA LYS A 17 8.83 13.26 6.36
C LYS A 17 8.18 14.65 6.38
N ASP A 18 8.80 15.65 5.77
CA ASP A 18 8.27 17.02 5.80
C ASP A 18 7.09 17.16 4.84
N GLN A 19 7.13 16.53 3.67
CA GLN A 19 6.01 16.46 2.76
C GLN A 19 4.81 15.72 3.39
N LEU A 20 5.04 14.62 4.11
CA LEU A 20 3.98 13.91 4.84
C LEU A 20 3.34 14.79 5.91
N ASN A 21 4.16 15.48 6.71
CA ASN A 21 3.65 16.38 7.75
C ASN A 21 2.81 17.51 7.15
N ASN A 22 3.30 18.14 6.07
CA ASN A 22 2.59 19.21 5.38
C ASN A 22 1.23 18.74 4.81
N LEU A 23 1.19 17.53 4.22
CA LEU A 23 -0.07 16.92 3.77
C LEU A 23 -1.06 16.77 4.93
N VAL A 24 -0.62 16.19 6.03
CA VAL A 24 -1.48 15.93 7.19
C VAL A 24 -2.01 17.22 7.82
N GLU A 25 -1.17 18.23 7.96
CA GLU A 25 -1.60 19.55 8.46
C GLU A 25 -2.60 20.23 7.48
N SER A 26 -2.40 20.09 6.17
CA SER A 26 -3.37 20.56 5.17
C SER A 26 -4.73 19.88 5.33
N LEU A 27 -4.75 18.55 5.50
CA LEU A 27 -5.99 17.79 5.71
C LEU A 27 -6.70 18.17 7.01
N LYS A 28 -5.94 18.33 8.12
CA LYS A 28 -6.47 18.78 9.41
C LYS A 28 -7.06 20.18 9.33
N SER A 29 -6.38 21.12 8.65
CA SER A 29 -6.87 22.49 8.50
C SER A 29 -8.20 22.56 7.74
N LYS A 30 -8.40 21.65 6.79
CA LYS A 30 -9.65 21.45 6.04
C LYS A 30 -10.70 20.65 6.82
N LYS A 31 -10.39 20.21 8.06
CA LYS A 31 -11.25 19.36 8.90
C LYS A 31 -11.71 18.07 8.19
N VAL A 32 -10.81 17.47 7.40
CA VAL A 32 -11.08 16.21 6.70
C VAL A 32 -11.17 15.09 7.74
N ASN A 33 -12.20 14.26 7.61
CA ASN A 33 -12.28 12.94 8.23
C ASN A 33 -12.15 11.88 7.13
N ILE A 34 -11.34 10.87 7.38
CA ILE A 34 -11.04 9.82 6.41
C ILE A 34 -11.87 8.59 6.72
N ASP A 35 -12.67 8.13 5.76
CA ASP A 35 -13.40 6.87 5.85
C ASP A 35 -12.59 5.70 5.30
N PHE A 36 -11.80 5.93 4.26
CA PHE A 36 -10.99 4.89 3.61
C PHE A 36 -9.58 5.41 3.34
N LEU A 37 -8.57 4.65 3.74
CA LEU A 37 -7.17 4.87 3.38
C LEU A 37 -6.68 3.67 2.57
N ILE A 38 -6.28 3.90 1.32
CA ILE A 38 -5.69 2.87 0.46
C ILE A 38 -4.21 3.15 0.29
N ASN A 39 -3.37 2.37 0.96
CA ASN A 39 -1.92 2.44 0.84
C ASN A 39 -1.47 1.64 -0.38
N ASN A 40 -1.45 2.29 -1.54
CA ASN A 40 -1.13 1.67 -2.83
C ASN A 40 0.28 2.01 -3.34
N ALA A 41 0.93 3.04 -2.84
CA ALA A 41 2.28 3.39 -3.25
C ALA A 41 3.24 2.20 -3.05
N GLY A 42 4.13 2.00 -4.03
CA GLY A 42 5.06 0.88 -3.97
C GLY A 42 6.23 1.06 -4.92
N HIS A 43 7.34 0.43 -4.57
CA HIS A 43 8.56 0.36 -5.36
C HIS A 43 8.92 -1.10 -5.59
N LEU A 44 9.30 -1.44 -6.82
CA LEU A 44 9.75 -2.76 -7.21
C LEU A 44 10.99 -2.64 -8.09
N LYS A 45 12.05 -3.33 -7.70
CA LYS A 45 13.25 -3.54 -8.51
C LYS A 45 13.43 -5.05 -8.71
N ASN A 46 13.57 -5.48 -9.95
CA ASN A 46 13.88 -6.87 -10.28
C ASN A 46 15.41 -7.03 -10.37
N GLU A 47 16.00 -7.64 -9.35
CA GLU A 47 17.45 -7.80 -9.23
C GLU A 47 17.75 -9.07 -8.44
N THR A 48 18.71 -9.88 -8.92
CA THR A 48 19.11 -11.10 -8.22
C THR A 48 19.76 -10.75 -6.88
N PHE A 49 19.56 -11.60 -5.87
CA PHE A 49 19.95 -11.31 -4.49
C PHE A 49 21.46 -11.02 -4.35
N ASP A 50 22.29 -11.73 -5.08
CA ASP A 50 23.75 -11.57 -5.08
C ASP A 50 24.21 -10.22 -5.66
N LYS A 51 23.37 -9.53 -6.43
CA LYS A 51 23.62 -8.20 -7.00
C LYS A 51 22.90 -7.07 -6.28
N THR A 52 22.00 -7.42 -5.36
CA THR A 52 21.19 -6.44 -4.64
C THR A 52 22.06 -5.67 -3.62
N SER A 53 22.16 -4.36 -3.81
CA SER A 53 22.88 -3.48 -2.87
C SER A 53 22.04 -3.17 -1.63
N TYR A 54 22.71 -2.66 -0.59
CA TYR A 54 22.04 -2.14 0.60
C TYR A 54 21.08 -0.98 0.25
N GLU A 55 21.49 -0.14 -0.68
CA GLU A 55 20.68 0.99 -1.18
C GLU A 55 19.39 0.50 -1.86
N SER A 56 19.46 -0.55 -2.69
CA SER A 56 18.27 -1.17 -3.30
C SER A 56 17.31 -1.71 -2.24
N PHE A 57 17.83 -2.33 -1.17
CA PHE A 57 17.03 -2.74 -0.02
C PHE A 57 16.37 -1.53 0.63
N LYS A 58 17.17 -0.53 0.97
CA LYS A 58 16.71 0.67 1.65
C LYS A 58 15.60 1.39 0.87
N GLU A 59 15.82 1.68 -0.41
CA GLU A 59 14.84 2.33 -1.29
C GLU A 59 13.50 1.59 -1.31
N THR A 60 13.53 0.28 -1.46
CA THR A 60 12.32 -0.52 -1.50
C THR A 60 11.58 -0.54 -0.16
N TYR A 61 12.31 -0.66 0.94
CA TYR A 61 11.71 -0.65 2.29
C TYR A 61 11.26 0.74 2.71
N ASP A 62 11.97 1.79 2.33
CA ASP A 62 11.57 3.19 2.58
C ASP A 62 10.18 3.47 1.99
N VAL A 63 9.92 3.03 0.77
CA VAL A 63 8.61 3.20 0.13
C VAL A 63 7.59 2.19 0.67
N ASN A 64 7.88 0.88 0.55
CA ASN A 64 6.88 -0.16 0.73
C ASN A 64 6.49 -0.39 2.19
N VAL A 65 7.38 -0.09 3.14
CA VAL A 65 7.19 -0.38 4.56
C VAL A 65 7.17 0.91 5.39
N PHE A 66 8.27 1.66 5.37
CA PHE A 66 8.40 2.82 6.27
C PHE A 66 7.48 3.97 5.86
N GLY A 67 7.38 4.29 4.56
CA GLY A 67 6.48 5.31 4.05
C GLY A 67 5.02 4.96 4.30
N LEU A 68 4.63 3.72 4.02
CA LEU A 68 3.29 3.20 4.32
C LEU A 68 2.97 3.31 5.82
N ALA A 69 3.88 2.86 6.69
CA ALA A 69 3.69 2.92 8.14
C ALA A 69 3.58 4.37 8.63
N GLN A 70 4.44 5.26 8.13
CA GLN A 70 4.45 6.67 8.50
C GLN A 70 3.17 7.40 8.10
N ILE A 71 2.72 7.28 6.84
CA ILE A 71 1.49 7.96 6.41
C ILE A 71 0.28 7.42 7.17
N THR A 72 0.20 6.10 7.38
CA THR A 72 -0.87 5.48 8.17
C THR A 72 -0.89 6.05 9.59
N ARG A 73 0.25 6.07 10.28
CA ARG A 73 0.38 6.59 11.65
C ARG A 73 -0.02 8.05 11.75
N LEU A 74 0.40 8.88 10.80
CA LEU A 74 0.11 10.32 10.79
C LEU A 74 -1.37 10.63 10.51
N LEU A 75 -2.02 9.82 9.67
CA LEU A 75 -3.43 9.98 9.33
C LEU A 75 -4.38 9.33 10.35
N LEU A 76 -3.89 8.38 11.14
CA LEU A 76 -4.73 7.63 12.11
C LEU A 76 -5.62 8.52 12.99
N PRO A 77 -5.16 9.69 13.52
CA PRO A 77 -6.00 10.56 14.34
C PRO A 77 -7.21 11.17 13.61
N ILE A 78 -7.21 11.18 12.28
CA ILE A 78 -8.30 11.75 11.46
C ILE A 78 -9.02 10.66 10.61
N ILE A 79 -8.69 9.39 10.81
CA ILE A 79 -9.45 8.27 10.27
C ILE A 79 -10.63 7.97 11.20
N ASN A 80 -11.83 7.87 10.65
CA ASN A 80 -13.02 7.51 11.41
C ASN A 80 -12.86 6.12 12.05
N LYS A 81 -13.42 5.92 13.25
CA LYS A 81 -13.40 4.61 13.93
C LYS A 81 -14.08 3.52 13.11
N SER A 82 -15.10 3.86 12.33
CA SER A 82 -15.75 2.97 11.37
C SER A 82 -15.04 2.92 10.03
N GLY A 83 -13.89 3.56 9.90
CA GLY A 83 -13.11 3.62 8.68
C GLY A 83 -12.39 2.31 8.36
N HIS A 84 -11.80 2.25 7.19
CA HIS A 84 -11.09 1.07 6.70
C HIS A 84 -9.76 1.45 6.07
N VAL A 85 -8.68 0.87 6.58
CA VAL A 85 -7.31 0.99 6.04
C VAL A 85 -6.99 -0.26 5.24
N ILE A 86 -6.71 -0.10 3.96
CA ILE A 86 -6.38 -1.17 3.03
C ILE A 86 -4.92 -1.03 2.60
N ASN A 87 -4.10 -1.98 2.97
CA ASN A 87 -2.70 -2.04 2.55
C ASN A 87 -2.56 -2.94 1.32
N ILE A 88 -1.90 -2.43 0.28
CA ILE A 88 -1.66 -3.22 -0.94
C ILE A 88 -0.33 -3.95 -0.80
N SER A 89 -0.45 -5.27 -0.71
CA SER A 89 0.66 -6.21 -0.72
C SER A 89 0.73 -6.95 -2.08
N SER A 90 1.41 -8.05 -2.12
CA SER A 90 1.58 -8.90 -3.30
C SER A 90 1.53 -10.36 -2.89
N ILE A 91 1.06 -11.21 -3.79
CA ILE A 91 1.13 -12.66 -3.62
C ILE A 91 2.56 -13.13 -3.35
N GLY A 92 3.57 -12.42 -3.88
CA GLY A 92 4.99 -12.69 -3.59
C GLY A 92 5.37 -12.52 -2.10
N GLY A 93 4.61 -11.71 -1.33
CA GLY A 93 4.77 -11.54 0.11
C GLY A 93 4.10 -12.61 0.96
N VAL A 94 3.15 -13.36 0.39
CA VAL A 94 2.39 -14.38 1.14
C VAL A 94 3.28 -15.61 1.43
N ASN A 95 3.29 -16.05 2.68
CA ASN A 95 4.05 -17.25 3.05
C ASN A 95 3.51 -18.50 2.30
N GLY A 96 4.40 -19.36 1.83
CA GLY A 96 4.03 -20.55 1.08
C GLY A 96 3.59 -20.32 -0.38
N SER A 97 3.43 -19.06 -0.83
CA SER A 97 3.13 -18.77 -2.24
C SER A 97 4.34 -19.00 -3.15
N LYS A 98 4.08 -19.13 -4.46
CA LYS A 98 5.15 -19.17 -5.48
C LYS A 98 6.00 -17.91 -5.38
N LYS A 99 7.33 -18.11 -5.35
CA LYS A 99 8.32 -17.03 -5.35
C LYS A 99 8.96 -16.87 -6.72
N PHE A 100 9.37 -15.64 -7.02
CA PHE A 100 10.00 -15.31 -8.31
C PHE A 100 11.42 -14.84 -8.06
N PRO A 101 12.43 -15.42 -8.73
CA PRO A 101 13.79 -14.92 -8.69
C PRO A 101 13.86 -13.43 -9.05
N GLY A 102 14.76 -12.70 -8.41
CA GLY A 102 14.90 -11.26 -8.61
C GLY A 102 13.98 -10.39 -7.75
N LEU A 103 13.04 -10.98 -7.00
CA LEU A 103 12.09 -10.25 -6.14
C LEU A 103 12.34 -10.42 -4.65
N SER A 104 13.56 -10.72 -4.21
CA SER A 104 13.87 -10.97 -2.80
C SER A 104 13.49 -9.78 -1.91
N VAL A 105 13.91 -8.56 -2.29
CA VAL A 105 13.64 -7.33 -1.53
C VAL A 105 12.16 -6.96 -1.60
N TYR A 106 11.59 -6.99 -2.80
CA TYR A 106 10.18 -6.66 -2.98
C TYR A 106 9.27 -7.61 -2.20
N SER A 107 9.47 -8.92 -2.36
CA SER A 107 8.63 -9.93 -1.68
C SER A 107 8.75 -9.85 -0.16
N SER A 108 9.96 -9.63 0.38
CA SER A 108 10.15 -9.48 1.84
C SER A 108 9.49 -8.19 2.35
N SER A 109 9.57 -7.07 1.61
CA SER A 109 8.87 -5.83 1.99
C SER A 109 7.35 -6.01 1.99
N LYS A 110 6.80 -6.74 1.01
CA LYS A 110 5.36 -7.03 0.94
C LYS A 110 4.89 -8.02 2.01
N ALA A 111 5.76 -8.93 2.47
CA ALA A 111 5.50 -9.77 3.64
C ALA A 111 5.47 -8.94 4.94
N ALA A 112 6.37 -7.97 5.09
CA ALA A 112 6.36 -7.04 6.22
C ALA A 112 5.05 -6.23 6.31
N VAL A 113 4.50 -5.81 5.17
CA VAL A 113 3.18 -5.13 5.13
C VAL A 113 2.05 -6.02 5.61
N ILE A 114 2.08 -7.33 5.30
CA ILE A 114 1.07 -8.29 5.79
C ILE A 114 1.13 -8.35 7.31
N ALA A 115 2.30 -8.65 7.88
CA ALA A 115 2.48 -8.75 9.32
C ALA A 115 2.12 -7.42 10.05
N LEU A 116 2.53 -6.27 9.50
CA LEU A 116 2.17 -4.97 10.07
C LEU A 116 0.65 -4.78 10.11
N THR A 117 -0.05 -5.16 9.06
CA THR A 117 -1.52 -5.02 8.99
C THR A 117 -2.22 -5.85 10.05
N GLU A 118 -1.77 -7.09 10.25
CA GLU A 118 -2.31 -7.99 11.28
C GLU A 118 -2.13 -7.42 12.69
N VAL A 119 -0.93 -6.89 12.98
CA VAL A 119 -0.63 -6.27 14.30
C VAL A 119 -1.47 -5.00 14.51
N LEU A 120 -1.60 -4.12 13.50
CA LEU A 120 -2.42 -2.91 13.62
C LEU A 120 -3.90 -3.23 13.89
N ALA A 121 -4.44 -4.29 13.31
CA ALA A 121 -5.81 -4.72 13.60
C ALA A 121 -6.00 -5.14 15.07
N GLU A 122 -5.02 -5.74 15.70
CA GLU A 122 -5.04 -6.12 17.12
C GLU A 122 -4.80 -4.90 18.03
N GLU A 123 -3.96 -3.95 17.62
CA GLU A 123 -3.70 -2.72 18.39
C GLU A 123 -4.91 -1.77 18.40
N PHE A 124 -5.76 -1.80 17.35
CA PHE A 124 -6.93 -0.95 17.20
C PHE A 124 -8.24 -1.75 17.14
N PRO A 125 -8.60 -2.53 18.18
CA PRO A 125 -9.76 -3.43 18.14
C PRO A 125 -11.11 -2.69 18.03
N ASN A 126 -11.14 -1.39 18.35
CA ASN A 126 -12.33 -0.54 18.22
C ASN A 126 -12.31 0.35 16.97
N GLY A 127 -11.51 -0.03 15.98
CA GLY A 127 -11.38 0.62 14.68
C GLY A 127 -10.36 1.74 14.61
N PRO A 128 -9.97 2.10 13.37
CA PRO A 128 -10.48 1.59 12.08
C PRO A 128 -10.13 0.13 11.82
N SER A 129 -10.82 -0.50 10.85
CA SER A 129 -10.44 -1.84 10.40
C SER A 129 -9.18 -1.77 9.54
N PHE A 130 -8.31 -2.77 9.67
CA PHE A 130 -7.08 -2.90 8.87
C PHE A 130 -7.12 -4.22 8.12
N ASN A 131 -6.99 -4.17 6.80
CA ASN A 131 -6.88 -5.38 5.98
C ASN A 131 -5.79 -5.21 4.91
N VAL A 132 -5.31 -6.32 4.38
CA VAL A 132 -4.28 -6.33 3.34
C VAL A 132 -4.72 -7.15 2.14
N LEU A 133 -4.56 -6.59 0.94
CA LEU A 133 -4.80 -7.28 -0.32
C LEU A 133 -3.47 -7.72 -0.93
N ALA A 134 -3.24 -9.04 -1.01
CA ALA A 134 -2.08 -9.60 -1.69
C ALA A 134 -2.41 -9.83 -3.17
N LEU A 135 -2.19 -8.80 -3.98
CA LEU A 135 -2.56 -8.81 -5.38
C LEU A 135 -1.64 -9.70 -6.21
N GLY A 136 -2.21 -10.33 -7.23
CA GLY A 136 -1.48 -10.96 -8.33
C GLY A 136 -0.90 -9.91 -9.30
N ALA A 137 -0.46 -10.39 -10.48
CA ALA A 137 0.08 -9.50 -11.50
C ALA A 137 -1.03 -8.66 -12.14
N VAL A 138 -0.79 -7.35 -12.22
CA VAL A 138 -1.65 -6.35 -12.88
C VAL A 138 -0.81 -5.63 -13.93
N GLN A 139 -1.35 -5.41 -15.13
CA GLN A 139 -0.65 -4.82 -16.26
C GLN A 139 -0.36 -3.32 -16.04
N THR A 140 0.53 -3.03 -15.11
CA THR A 140 0.98 -1.68 -14.75
C THR A 140 2.32 -1.35 -15.41
N LYS A 141 2.68 -0.05 -15.39
CA LYS A 141 4.02 0.41 -15.78
C LYS A 141 5.11 -0.28 -14.97
N MET A 142 4.94 -0.39 -13.65
CA MET A 142 5.87 -1.07 -12.74
C MET A 142 6.11 -2.54 -13.15
N LEU A 143 5.05 -3.28 -13.47
CA LEU A 143 5.17 -4.67 -13.93
C LEU A 143 5.94 -4.76 -15.24
N LYS A 144 5.62 -3.89 -16.21
CA LYS A 144 6.28 -3.86 -17.52
C LYS A 144 7.77 -3.53 -17.42
N GLU A 145 8.14 -2.64 -16.52
CA GLU A 145 9.56 -2.29 -16.27
C GLU A 145 10.32 -3.45 -15.61
N ALA A 146 9.69 -4.13 -14.64
CA ALA A 146 10.31 -5.25 -13.93
C ALA A 146 10.35 -6.56 -14.75
N PHE A 147 9.39 -6.76 -15.65
CA PHE A 147 9.21 -7.96 -16.47
C PHE A 147 8.72 -7.59 -17.87
N PRO A 148 9.59 -7.08 -18.77
CA PRO A 148 9.19 -6.55 -20.09
C PRO A 148 8.45 -7.57 -20.98
N GLU A 149 8.80 -8.84 -20.86
CA GLU A 149 8.22 -9.94 -21.67
C GLU A 149 6.91 -10.52 -21.08
N TYR A 150 6.56 -10.13 -19.86
CA TYR A 150 5.39 -10.68 -19.20
C TYR A 150 4.15 -9.79 -19.43
N VAL A 151 3.05 -10.43 -19.84
CA VAL A 151 1.74 -9.78 -20.01
C VAL A 151 0.77 -10.31 -18.96
N ALA A 152 0.30 -9.45 -18.09
CA ALA A 152 -0.72 -9.81 -17.10
C ALA A 152 -2.11 -9.80 -17.73
N GLN A 153 -2.98 -10.71 -17.27
CA GLN A 153 -4.37 -10.80 -17.72
C GLN A 153 -5.24 -9.68 -17.16
N THR A 154 -4.96 -9.25 -15.91
CA THR A 154 -5.74 -8.23 -15.22
C THR A 154 -5.21 -6.83 -15.59
N ASN A 155 -6.11 -5.95 -16.02
CA ASN A 155 -5.77 -4.55 -16.26
C ASN A 155 -5.92 -3.69 -15.00
N PRO A 156 -5.33 -2.46 -14.95
CA PRO A 156 -5.39 -1.60 -13.78
C PRO A 156 -6.81 -1.17 -13.37
N ASN A 157 -7.72 -0.97 -14.33
CA ASN A 157 -9.09 -0.52 -14.02
C ASN A 157 -9.91 -1.63 -13.37
N GLU A 158 -9.78 -2.87 -13.84
CA GLU A 158 -10.40 -4.04 -13.20
C GLU A 158 -9.94 -4.20 -11.76
N MET A 159 -8.63 -4.11 -11.53
CA MET A 159 -8.07 -4.20 -10.19
C MET A 159 -8.51 -3.02 -9.30
N ALA A 160 -8.56 -1.80 -9.84
CA ALA A 160 -9.04 -0.63 -9.10
C ALA A 160 -10.51 -0.77 -8.68
N SER A 161 -11.36 -1.32 -9.56
CA SER A 161 -12.76 -1.61 -9.24
C SER A 161 -12.89 -2.63 -8.10
N TYR A 162 -12.08 -3.69 -8.12
CA TYR A 162 -12.04 -4.67 -7.04
C TYR A 162 -11.59 -4.05 -5.70
N ILE A 163 -10.50 -3.26 -5.73
CA ILE A 163 -9.99 -2.58 -4.54
C ILE A 163 -11.04 -1.62 -3.97
N LEU A 164 -11.74 -0.87 -4.84
CA LEU A 164 -12.79 0.05 -4.42
C LEU A 164 -13.96 -0.70 -3.76
N ASP A 165 -14.44 -1.77 -4.36
CA ASP A 165 -15.52 -2.59 -3.77
C ASP A 165 -15.12 -3.15 -2.41
N PHE A 166 -13.88 -3.67 -2.30
CA PHE A 166 -13.36 -4.16 -1.02
C PHE A 166 -13.21 -3.01 0.00
N ALA A 167 -12.78 -1.82 -0.41
CA ALA A 167 -12.67 -0.67 0.48
C ALA A 167 -14.03 -0.30 1.09
N LEU A 168 -15.08 -0.29 0.29
CA LEU A 168 -16.44 0.08 0.70
C LEU A 168 -17.11 -0.98 1.60
N ASN A 169 -16.81 -2.26 1.39
CA ASN A 169 -17.55 -3.36 1.99
C ASN A 169 -16.73 -4.26 2.92
N GLY A 170 -15.44 -4.44 2.65
CA GLY A 170 -14.59 -5.41 3.35
C GLY A 170 -14.39 -5.12 4.83
N GLY A 171 -14.23 -3.85 5.20
CA GLY A 171 -14.01 -3.44 6.60
C GLY A 171 -15.18 -3.74 7.55
N LYS A 172 -16.37 -4.00 7.01
CA LYS A 172 -17.56 -4.40 7.80
C LYS A 172 -17.49 -5.87 8.23
N LEU A 173 -16.78 -6.69 7.49
CA LEU A 173 -16.74 -8.14 7.66
C LEU A 173 -15.38 -8.65 8.13
N PHE A 174 -14.32 -7.91 7.81
CA PHE A 174 -12.95 -8.34 8.02
C PHE A 174 -12.15 -7.28 8.80
N ASN A 175 -11.30 -7.76 9.70
CA ASN A 175 -10.27 -6.98 10.37
C ASN A 175 -9.04 -7.87 10.57
N GLY A 176 -7.85 -7.39 10.26
CA GLY A 176 -6.58 -8.15 10.33
C GLY A 176 -6.51 -9.29 9.31
N LYS A 177 -7.20 -9.19 8.16
CA LYS A 177 -7.28 -10.30 7.19
C LYS A 177 -6.49 -9.99 5.92
N LEU A 178 -5.88 -11.09 5.44
CA LEU A 178 -5.24 -11.20 4.15
C LEU A 178 -6.23 -11.78 3.14
#